data_28b08a90aa3e95523038932174fc8d7b
#
_entry.id   28b08a90aa3e95523038932174fc8d7b
#
_cell.length_a   1.000
_cell.length_b   1.000
_cell.length_c   1.000
_cell.angle_alpha   90.00
_cell.angle_beta   90.00
_cell.angle_gamma   90.00
#
_symmetry.space_group_name_H-M   'P 1'
#
loop_
_entity.id
_entity.type
_entity.pdbx_description
1 polymer ?
#
loop_
_entity_poly.entity_id
_entity_poly.type
_entity_poly.pdbx_seq_one_letter_code
_entity_poly.pdbx_strand_id
1 'polypeptide(L)'
;MLKNKDLKAVVLALAAANGTSGNENEAALLAKSMLEEYMPAHIDVLGSVCGDTGGDGVHILLDAHIDRIGMTVTDVDDSGFIKFARVGGIDARVLAAEQVTVWGDEPLFGVIISTPPHLASGDDDKKAKKTDDLAIDVGMTADEVKKIVRPGMRITVNSTPKELLGERVCCAALDDRAGVAAILRCLELLKGKNHGCRISVLFSSQEETGGSGAIAGGFAAAPDEAIAVDVSFAMAPGLKKEKCGKLGGGAMIGFSPSLDYSMSRTLERIADENGIARQSEIMSGSTGTNADGIQTAGSGVRMGLISIPQRNMHTAAEIVDLNDIESVARLMAAYIIERGRA
;
A
#
# COMPACT_ATOMS: atom_id res chain seq x y z
N MET A 1 5.95 -16.01 17.74
CA MET A 1 7.18 -15.17 17.86
C MET A 1 8.10 -15.53 16.70
N LEU A 2 8.19 -14.68 15.69
CA LEU A 2 9.11 -14.83 14.55
C LEU A 2 10.50 -14.36 15.00
N LYS A 3 11.33 -15.25 15.51
CA LYS A 3 12.75 -14.98 15.75
C LYS A 3 13.43 -14.84 14.39
N ASN A 4 14.11 -13.71 14.14
CA ASN A 4 14.65 -13.29 12.84
C ASN A 4 13.54 -13.23 11.79
N LYS A 5 12.72 -12.15 11.81
CA LYS A 5 11.63 -11.99 10.86
C LYS A 5 12.20 -11.99 9.45
N ASP A 6 12.01 -13.08 8.74
CA ASP A 6 12.20 -13.12 7.30
C ASP A 6 11.31 -12.04 6.69
N LEU A 7 11.90 -11.04 6.05
CA LEU A 7 11.20 -9.93 5.41
C LEU A 7 10.08 -10.43 4.51
N LYS A 8 10.32 -11.52 3.79
CA LYS A 8 9.33 -12.17 2.94
C LYS A 8 8.10 -12.61 3.73
N ALA A 9 8.31 -13.25 4.88
CA ALA A 9 7.20 -13.70 5.72
C ALA A 9 6.36 -12.52 6.24
N VAL A 10 6.98 -11.39 6.59
CA VAL A 10 6.29 -10.15 7.00
C VAL A 10 5.47 -9.59 5.84
N VAL A 11 6.07 -9.43 4.66
CA VAL A 11 5.37 -8.94 3.45
C VAL A 11 4.15 -9.80 3.13
N LEU A 12 4.33 -11.12 3.09
CA LEU A 12 3.24 -12.05 2.73
C LEU A 12 2.14 -12.10 3.79
N ALA A 13 2.48 -12.01 5.07
CA ALA A 13 1.50 -11.95 6.15
C ALA A 13 0.66 -10.66 6.07
N LEU A 14 1.30 -9.52 5.85
CA LEU A 14 0.62 -8.25 5.66
C LEU A 14 -0.26 -8.27 4.41
N ALA A 15 0.25 -8.74 3.27
CA ALA A 15 -0.50 -8.80 2.01
C ALA A 15 -1.72 -9.75 2.07
N ALA A 16 -1.68 -10.77 2.92
CA ALA A 16 -2.79 -11.71 3.11
C ALA A 16 -3.93 -11.14 3.96
N ALA A 17 -3.65 -10.15 4.83
CA ALA A 17 -4.67 -9.57 5.71
C ALA A 17 -5.70 -8.77 4.91
N ASN A 18 -6.99 -8.94 5.23
CA ASN A 18 -8.04 -8.12 4.64
C ASN A 18 -7.94 -6.67 5.12
N GLY A 19 -8.24 -5.72 4.26
CA GLY A 19 -8.11 -4.28 4.57
C GLY A 19 -8.38 -3.40 3.37
N THR A 20 -9.54 -3.55 2.74
CA THR A 20 -10.01 -2.62 1.71
C THR A 20 -10.18 -1.22 2.31
N SER A 21 -9.83 -0.18 1.54
CA SER A 21 -9.95 1.22 1.95
C SER A 21 -11.30 1.51 2.63
N GLY A 22 -11.23 2.07 3.84
CA GLY A 22 -12.38 2.31 4.73
C GLY A 22 -12.90 1.06 5.47
N ASN A 23 -12.15 -0.06 5.45
CA ASN A 23 -12.40 -1.26 6.27
C ASN A 23 -11.08 -2.02 6.50
N GLU A 24 -10.11 -1.36 7.12
CA GLU A 24 -8.74 -1.84 7.29
C GLU A 24 -8.52 -2.68 8.56
N ASN A 25 -9.54 -2.93 9.36
CA ASN A 25 -9.45 -3.45 10.73
C ASN A 25 -8.52 -4.66 10.89
N GLU A 26 -8.63 -5.69 10.05
CA GLU A 26 -7.81 -6.89 10.17
C GLU A 26 -6.33 -6.58 9.91
N ALA A 27 -6.06 -5.84 8.83
CA ALA A 27 -4.72 -5.41 8.47
C ALA A 27 -4.12 -4.48 9.53
N ALA A 28 -4.91 -3.54 10.04
CA ALA A 28 -4.49 -2.60 11.09
C ALA A 28 -4.15 -3.33 12.39
N LEU A 29 -4.96 -4.30 12.82
CA LEU A 29 -4.66 -5.12 14.00
C LEU A 29 -3.37 -5.92 13.84
N LEU A 30 -3.15 -6.52 12.67
CA LEU A 30 -1.91 -7.25 12.37
C LEU A 30 -0.70 -6.31 12.39
N ALA A 31 -0.76 -5.19 11.66
CA ALA A 31 0.32 -4.21 11.60
C ALA A 31 0.62 -3.59 12.97
N LYS A 32 -0.43 -3.26 13.75
CA LYS A 32 -0.28 -2.81 15.14
C LYS A 32 0.49 -3.83 15.98
N SER A 33 0.10 -5.10 15.92
CA SER A 33 0.78 -6.16 16.69
C SER A 33 2.26 -6.32 16.33
N MET A 34 2.61 -6.07 15.05
CA MET A 34 4.00 -6.08 14.61
C MET A 34 4.76 -4.82 15.06
N LEU A 35 4.11 -3.65 15.04
CA LEU A 35 4.71 -2.39 15.46
C LEU A 35 4.96 -2.34 16.97
N GLU A 36 4.09 -2.96 17.77
CA GLU A 36 4.22 -3.03 19.25
C GLU A 36 5.48 -3.75 19.74
N GLU A 37 6.20 -4.46 18.86
CA GLU A 37 7.52 -5.03 19.19
C GLU A 37 8.63 -3.97 19.25
N TYR A 38 8.38 -2.77 18.74
CA TYR A 38 9.35 -1.68 18.63
C TYR A 38 8.97 -0.45 19.45
N MET A 39 7.66 -0.13 19.51
CA MET A 39 7.15 1.04 20.19
C MET A 39 5.69 0.87 20.61
N PRO A 40 5.18 1.63 21.60
CA PRO A 40 3.74 1.68 21.87
C PRO A 40 2.96 2.10 20.63
N ALA A 41 1.84 1.41 20.34
CA ALA A 41 1.03 1.69 19.17
C ALA A 41 -0.47 1.62 19.48
N HIS A 42 -1.26 2.43 18.77
CA HIS A 42 -2.72 2.43 18.84
C HIS A 42 -3.33 2.55 17.44
N ILE A 43 -4.61 2.27 17.33
CA ILE A 43 -5.40 2.54 16.12
C ILE A 43 -6.21 3.80 16.37
N ASP A 44 -6.15 4.74 15.46
CA ASP A 44 -6.89 6.00 15.54
C ASP A 44 -8.37 5.86 15.08
N VAL A 45 -9.11 6.97 15.12
CA VAL A 45 -10.53 7.00 14.75
C VAL A 45 -10.78 6.74 13.26
N LEU A 46 -9.80 6.93 12.39
CA LEU A 46 -9.88 6.65 10.95
C LEU A 46 -9.41 5.24 10.58
N GLY A 47 -8.87 4.48 11.55
CA GLY A 47 -8.37 3.14 11.33
C GLY A 47 -6.87 3.06 11.06
N SER A 48 -6.14 4.18 11.08
CA SER A 48 -4.69 4.19 10.92
C SER A 48 -3.99 3.65 12.18
N VAL A 49 -2.85 2.97 12.00
CA VAL A 49 -2.01 2.52 13.11
C VAL A 49 -0.95 3.59 13.38
N CYS A 50 -0.95 4.12 14.59
CA CYS A 50 -0.04 5.16 15.04
C CYS A 50 0.90 4.62 16.13
N GLY A 51 2.20 4.82 15.97
CA GLY A 51 3.21 4.50 16.97
C GLY A 51 4.17 5.67 17.19
N ASP A 52 4.78 5.75 18.38
CA ASP A 52 5.73 6.81 18.72
C ASP A 52 6.76 6.31 19.75
N THR A 53 8.04 6.60 19.52
CA THR A 53 9.11 6.25 20.47
C THR A 53 9.20 7.24 21.65
N GLY A 54 8.60 8.42 21.52
CA GLY A 54 8.88 9.54 22.42
C GLY A 54 10.31 10.09 22.27
N GLY A 55 10.67 11.03 23.14
CA GLY A 55 12.01 11.67 23.19
C GLY A 55 12.01 13.09 22.63
N ASP A 56 13.17 13.77 22.78
CA ASP A 56 13.32 15.20 22.50
C ASP A 56 14.18 15.49 21.25
N GLY A 57 14.56 14.45 20.48
CA GLY A 57 15.36 14.60 19.24
C GLY A 57 14.51 15.10 18.06
N VAL A 58 15.16 15.27 16.91
CA VAL A 58 14.45 15.58 15.65
C VAL A 58 13.33 14.57 15.46
N HIS A 59 12.12 15.08 15.27
CA HIS A 59 10.93 14.25 15.16
C HIS A 59 10.71 13.84 13.69
N ILE A 60 10.85 12.56 13.40
CA ILE A 60 10.71 11.99 12.06
C ILE A 60 9.48 11.10 12.04
N LEU A 61 8.56 11.36 11.10
CA LEU A 61 7.43 10.50 10.80
C LEU A 61 7.78 9.57 9.63
N LEU A 62 7.56 8.27 9.80
CA LEU A 62 7.58 7.28 8.72
C LEU A 62 6.14 6.87 8.40
N ASP A 63 5.72 7.04 7.16
CA ASP A 63 4.37 6.69 6.70
C ASP A 63 4.41 5.67 5.57
N ALA A 64 3.45 4.75 5.60
CA ALA A 64 3.11 3.80 4.53
C ALA A 64 1.63 3.44 4.68
N HIS A 65 0.88 3.30 3.58
CA HIS A 65 -0.54 3.01 3.74
C HIS A 65 -0.85 1.53 4.00
N ILE A 66 -1.93 1.31 4.77
CA ILE A 66 -2.34 -0.03 5.20
C ILE A 66 -3.54 -0.55 4.41
N ASP A 67 -4.30 0.32 3.78
CA ASP A 67 -5.43 -0.05 2.95
C ASP A 67 -4.98 -0.62 1.59
N ARG A 68 -5.91 -1.18 0.88
CA ARG A 68 -5.76 -1.70 -0.49
C ARG A 68 -6.99 -1.38 -1.30
N ILE A 69 -6.85 -1.39 -2.62
CA ILE A 69 -7.97 -1.37 -3.54
C ILE A 69 -8.90 -2.57 -3.34
N GLY A 70 -10.15 -2.40 -3.75
CA GLY A 70 -11.16 -3.46 -3.73
C GLY A 70 -12.46 -3.00 -4.36
N MET A 71 -13.56 -3.54 -3.85
CA MET A 71 -14.90 -3.20 -4.31
C MET A 71 -15.86 -3.12 -3.12
N THR A 72 -17.01 -2.51 -3.34
CA THR A 72 -18.10 -2.45 -2.37
C THR A 72 -19.40 -2.95 -3.02
N VAL A 73 -20.19 -3.72 -2.28
CA VAL A 73 -21.51 -4.16 -2.71
C VAL A 73 -22.41 -2.94 -2.89
N THR A 74 -23.09 -2.84 -4.02
CA THR A 74 -24.11 -1.79 -4.27
C THR A 74 -25.52 -2.33 -4.25
N ASP A 75 -25.74 -3.57 -4.71
CA ASP A 75 -27.05 -4.21 -4.75
C ASP A 75 -26.92 -5.73 -4.89
N VAL A 76 -28.03 -6.44 -4.67
CA VAL A 76 -28.21 -7.86 -5.01
C VAL A 76 -29.49 -7.97 -5.86
N ASP A 77 -29.32 -8.38 -7.13
CA ASP A 77 -30.44 -8.47 -8.04
C ASP A 77 -31.38 -9.65 -7.74
N ASP A 78 -32.52 -9.72 -8.43
CA ASP A 78 -33.55 -10.76 -8.20
C ASP A 78 -33.12 -12.17 -8.61
N SER A 79 -31.99 -12.31 -9.30
CA SER A 79 -31.36 -13.59 -9.64
C SER A 79 -30.27 -14.02 -8.66
N GLY A 80 -29.90 -13.16 -7.69
CA GLY A 80 -28.87 -13.42 -6.69
C GLY A 80 -27.49 -12.94 -7.08
N PHE A 81 -27.33 -12.25 -8.23
CA PHE A 81 -26.04 -11.67 -8.60
C PHE A 81 -25.78 -10.38 -7.82
N ILE A 82 -24.56 -10.25 -7.31
CA ILE A 82 -24.13 -9.09 -6.52
C ILE A 82 -23.58 -8.02 -7.48
N LYS A 83 -24.16 -6.82 -7.41
CA LYS A 83 -23.65 -5.62 -8.06
C LYS A 83 -22.66 -4.92 -7.16
N PHE A 84 -21.65 -4.27 -7.76
CA PHE A 84 -20.57 -3.65 -7.02
C PHE A 84 -20.05 -2.37 -7.66
N ALA A 85 -19.42 -1.54 -6.85
CA ALA A 85 -18.64 -0.39 -7.27
C ALA A 85 -17.17 -0.57 -6.86
N ARG A 86 -16.26 0.07 -7.58
CA ARG A 86 -14.83 0.07 -7.25
C ARG A 86 -14.54 0.91 -6.01
N VAL A 87 -13.58 0.46 -5.21
CA VAL A 87 -12.95 1.21 -4.12
C VAL A 87 -11.47 1.34 -4.48
N GLY A 88 -11.01 2.57 -4.71
CA GLY A 88 -9.67 2.84 -5.24
C GLY A 88 -9.55 2.64 -6.75
N GLY A 89 -8.32 2.56 -7.21
CA GLY A 89 -7.93 2.61 -8.62
C GLY A 89 -8.01 1.31 -9.41
N ILE A 90 -8.88 0.36 -9.05
CA ILE A 90 -8.95 -0.95 -9.71
C ILE A 90 -9.37 -0.84 -11.19
N ASP A 91 -8.67 -1.55 -12.07
CA ASP A 91 -8.95 -1.53 -13.51
C ASP A 91 -10.04 -2.57 -13.86
N ALA A 92 -11.17 -2.10 -14.39
CA ALA A 92 -12.28 -2.98 -14.78
C ALA A 92 -11.89 -4.02 -15.86
N ARG A 93 -10.83 -3.75 -16.64
CA ARG A 93 -10.37 -4.67 -17.71
C ARG A 93 -9.82 -5.99 -17.17
N VAL A 94 -9.32 -6.01 -15.94
CA VAL A 94 -8.75 -7.21 -15.31
C VAL A 94 -9.73 -7.93 -14.39
N LEU A 95 -10.95 -7.42 -14.22
CA LEU A 95 -11.91 -7.97 -13.26
C LEU A 95 -12.69 -9.20 -13.78
N ALA A 96 -12.96 -9.27 -15.08
CA ALA A 96 -13.77 -10.38 -15.63
C ALA A 96 -13.07 -11.72 -15.37
N ALA A 97 -13.81 -12.68 -14.82
CA ALA A 97 -13.37 -14.01 -14.39
C ALA A 97 -12.47 -14.05 -13.14
N GLU A 98 -12.21 -12.89 -12.48
CA GLU A 98 -11.50 -12.90 -11.21
C GLU A 98 -12.33 -13.56 -10.11
N GLN A 99 -11.61 -14.29 -9.26
CA GLN A 99 -12.15 -14.87 -8.03
C GLN A 99 -12.12 -13.82 -6.93
N VAL A 100 -13.18 -13.72 -6.17
CA VAL A 100 -13.32 -12.73 -5.11
C VAL A 100 -13.82 -13.32 -3.81
N THR A 101 -13.57 -12.62 -2.71
CA THR A 101 -14.24 -12.81 -1.44
C THR A 101 -15.16 -11.64 -1.18
N VAL A 102 -16.45 -11.90 -1.04
CA VAL A 102 -17.44 -10.94 -0.54
C VAL A 102 -17.48 -11.05 0.98
N TRP A 103 -17.12 -9.98 1.66
CA TRP A 103 -17.06 -9.91 3.13
C TRP A 103 -18.43 -9.56 3.70
N GLY A 104 -19.35 -10.55 3.64
CA GLY A 104 -20.68 -10.50 4.24
C GLY A 104 -20.66 -10.75 5.74
N ASP A 105 -21.79 -11.18 6.31
CA ASP A 105 -21.85 -11.65 7.71
C ASP A 105 -20.92 -12.86 7.91
N GLU A 106 -20.70 -13.62 6.84
CA GLU A 106 -19.64 -14.61 6.68
C GLU A 106 -18.96 -14.40 5.30
N PRO A 107 -17.66 -14.74 5.17
CA PRO A 107 -16.96 -14.60 3.90
C PRO A 107 -17.53 -15.55 2.85
N LEU A 108 -17.91 -15.01 1.69
CA LEU A 108 -18.42 -15.78 0.55
C LEU A 108 -17.42 -15.76 -0.59
N PHE A 109 -17.13 -16.93 -1.12
CA PHE A 109 -16.43 -17.04 -2.40
C PHE A 109 -17.36 -16.65 -3.55
N GLY A 110 -16.86 -15.87 -4.51
CA GLY A 110 -17.58 -15.50 -5.71
C GLY A 110 -16.66 -15.39 -6.93
N VAL A 111 -17.27 -15.33 -8.08
CA VAL A 111 -16.58 -15.12 -9.36
C VAL A 111 -17.22 -13.94 -10.08
N ILE A 112 -16.39 -13.02 -10.59
CA ILE A 112 -16.87 -11.89 -11.38
C ILE A 112 -17.22 -12.39 -12.78
N ILE A 113 -18.49 -12.26 -13.14
CA ILE A 113 -19.04 -12.68 -14.43
C ILE A 113 -19.29 -11.48 -15.34
N SER A 114 -19.26 -11.74 -16.65
CA SER A 114 -19.59 -10.78 -17.70
C SER A 114 -20.34 -11.48 -18.83
N THR A 115 -20.99 -10.70 -19.70
CA THR A 115 -21.61 -11.24 -20.92
C THR A 115 -20.56 -11.91 -21.80
N PRO A 116 -20.72 -13.21 -22.15
CA PRO A 116 -19.78 -13.91 -23.04
C PRO A 116 -19.71 -13.25 -24.42
N PRO A 117 -18.56 -13.27 -25.11
CA PRO A 117 -18.37 -12.58 -26.39
C PRO A 117 -19.39 -12.99 -27.47
N HIS A 118 -19.77 -14.27 -27.53
CA HIS A 118 -20.73 -14.80 -28.54
C HIS A 118 -22.19 -14.39 -28.28
N LEU A 119 -22.49 -13.81 -27.11
CA LEU A 119 -23.78 -13.22 -26.76
C LEU A 119 -23.76 -11.69 -26.76
N ALA A 120 -22.58 -11.09 -26.92
CA ALA A 120 -22.44 -9.64 -27.05
C ALA A 120 -22.91 -9.18 -28.43
N SER A 121 -23.59 -8.04 -28.53
CA SER A 121 -24.10 -7.48 -29.77
C SER A 121 -23.26 -6.29 -30.25
N GLY A 122 -22.99 -6.23 -31.55
CA GLY A 122 -22.31 -5.09 -32.17
C GLY A 122 -20.83 -5.00 -31.85
N ASP A 123 -20.34 -3.79 -31.56
CA ASP A 123 -18.93 -3.53 -31.21
C ASP A 123 -18.62 -3.73 -29.71
N ASP A 124 -19.56 -4.21 -28.91
CA ASP A 124 -19.38 -4.38 -27.46
C ASP A 124 -18.43 -5.54 -27.10
N ASP A 125 -18.21 -6.47 -28.02
CA ASP A 125 -17.22 -7.54 -27.87
C ASP A 125 -15.77 -7.03 -27.96
N LYS A 126 -15.56 -5.87 -28.60
CA LYS A 126 -14.25 -5.23 -28.81
C LYS A 126 -13.90 -4.21 -27.73
N LYS A 127 -14.84 -3.85 -26.85
CA LYS A 127 -14.62 -2.85 -25.81
C LYS A 127 -14.37 -3.50 -24.46
N ALA A 128 -13.49 -2.89 -23.66
CA ALA A 128 -13.34 -3.26 -22.26
C ALA A 128 -14.68 -3.07 -21.54
N LYS A 129 -15.10 -4.07 -20.77
CA LYS A 129 -16.32 -4.01 -19.97
C LYS A 129 -16.17 -2.93 -18.90
N LYS A 130 -17.26 -2.18 -18.67
CA LYS A 130 -17.35 -1.27 -17.52
C LYS A 130 -17.74 -2.05 -16.28
N THR A 131 -17.52 -1.50 -15.11
CA THR A 131 -17.91 -2.12 -13.83
C THR A 131 -19.40 -2.44 -13.79
N ASP A 132 -20.25 -1.56 -14.35
CA ASP A 132 -21.69 -1.73 -14.38
C ASP A 132 -22.16 -2.93 -15.25
N ASP A 133 -21.30 -3.39 -16.18
CA ASP A 133 -21.55 -4.56 -17.03
C ASP A 133 -21.15 -5.89 -16.37
N LEU A 134 -20.59 -5.81 -15.15
CA LEU A 134 -20.09 -6.94 -14.38
C LEU A 134 -21.04 -7.25 -13.21
N ALA A 135 -20.99 -8.47 -12.73
CA ALA A 135 -21.66 -8.90 -11.52
C ALA A 135 -20.83 -10.00 -10.83
N ILE A 136 -21.12 -10.30 -9.57
CA ILE A 136 -20.49 -11.41 -8.87
C ILE A 136 -21.52 -12.51 -8.69
N ASP A 137 -21.15 -13.71 -9.10
CA ASP A 137 -21.90 -14.94 -8.87
C ASP A 137 -21.29 -15.67 -7.66
N VAL A 138 -22.11 -15.93 -6.65
CA VAL A 138 -21.75 -16.68 -5.44
C VAL A 138 -22.47 -18.05 -5.39
N GLY A 139 -23.20 -18.43 -6.45
CA GLY A 139 -23.90 -19.71 -6.58
C GLY A 139 -25.13 -19.86 -5.69
N MET A 140 -25.71 -18.77 -5.19
CA MET A 140 -26.85 -18.74 -4.27
C MET A 140 -28.05 -18.01 -4.87
N THR A 141 -29.25 -18.31 -4.37
CA THR A 141 -30.46 -17.56 -4.73
C THR A 141 -30.47 -16.16 -4.12
N ALA A 142 -31.27 -15.25 -4.69
CA ALA A 142 -31.39 -13.89 -4.17
C ALA A 142 -31.77 -13.84 -2.68
N ASP A 143 -32.73 -14.68 -2.26
CA ASP A 143 -33.17 -14.74 -0.86
C ASP A 143 -32.08 -15.22 0.09
N GLU A 144 -31.20 -16.10 -0.35
CA GLU A 144 -30.05 -16.57 0.44
C GLU A 144 -28.98 -15.48 0.54
N VAL A 145 -28.61 -14.87 -0.59
CA VAL A 145 -27.60 -13.79 -0.62
C VAL A 145 -28.05 -12.61 0.22
N LYS A 146 -29.29 -12.14 0.08
CA LYS A 146 -29.84 -10.98 0.82
C LYS A 146 -29.88 -11.17 2.32
N LYS A 147 -29.77 -12.40 2.84
CA LYS A 147 -29.67 -12.65 4.29
C LYS A 147 -28.32 -12.30 4.87
N ILE A 148 -27.24 -12.42 4.09
CA ILE A 148 -25.85 -12.34 4.54
C ILE A 148 -25.04 -11.23 3.86
N VAL A 149 -25.52 -10.70 2.73
CA VAL A 149 -24.84 -9.62 1.98
C VAL A 149 -25.74 -8.40 1.92
N ARG A 150 -25.17 -7.24 2.22
CA ARG A 150 -25.84 -5.94 2.21
C ARG A 150 -25.02 -4.90 1.47
N PRO A 151 -25.63 -3.87 0.85
CA PRO A 151 -24.92 -2.73 0.29
C PRO A 151 -23.94 -2.12 1.30
N GLY A 152 -22.75 -1.74 0.81
CA GLY A 152 -21.67 -1.20 1.62
C GLY A 152 -20.65 -2.24 2.13
N MET A 153 -20.95 -3.54 2.06
CA MET A 153 -19.98 -4.60 2.40
C MET A 153 -18.84 -4.63 1.38
N ARG A 154 -17.64 -4.98 1.83
CA ARG A 154 -16.43 -4.96 1.00
C ARG A 154 -16.21 -6.26 0.25
N ILE A 155 -15.51 -6.14 -0.86
CA ILE A 155 -15.14 -7.27 -1.73
C ILE A 155 -13.67 -7.12 -2.08
N THR A 156 -12.93 -8.22 -1.97
CA THR A 156 -11.52 -8.27 -2.36
C THR A 156 -11.29 -9.29 -3.46
N VAL A 157 -10.41 -8.97 -4.41
CA VAL A 157 -9.92 -9.97 -5.37
C VAL A 157 -9.02 -10.95 -4.63
N ASN A 158 -9.26 -12.25 -4.85
CA ASN A 158 -8.48 -13.32 -4.25
C ASN A 158 -7.11 -13.41 -4.93
N SER A 159 -6.08 -13.49 -4.13
CA SER A 159 -4.72 -13.65 -4.61
C SER A 159 -3.98 -14.63 -3.71
N THR A 160 -3.44 -15.66 -4.31
CA THR A 160 -2.54 -16.57 -3.59
C THR A 160 -1.12 -16.12 -3.82
N PRO A 161 -0.35 -15.77 -2.78
CA PRO A 161 1.03 -15.38 -2.92
C PRO A 161 1.87 -16.42 -3.66
N LYS A 162 2.69 -15.96 -4.60
CA LYS A 162 3.61 -16.77 -5.39
C LYS A 162 5.02 -16.23 -5.28
N GLU A 163 5.97 -17.12 -5.08
CA GLU A 163 7.38 -16.81 -5.22
C GLU A 163 7.77 -16.92 -6.70
N LEU A 164 8.48 -15.91 -7.19
CA LEU A 164 9.04 -15.89 -8.54
C LEU A 164 10.55 -16.09 -8.47
N LEU A 165 11.19 -16.25 -9.63
CA LEU A 165 12.63 -16.41 -9.70
C LEU A 165 13.37 -15.20 -9.11
N GLY A 166 14.39 -15.46 -8.31
CA GLY A 166 15.09 -14.47 -7.50
C GLY A 166 14.32 -14.15 -6.22
N GLU A 167 14.52 -12.95 -5.69
CA GLU A 167 13.88 -12.48 -4.45
C GLU A 167 12.56 -11.76 -4.72
N ARG A 168 11.74 -12.27 -5.68
CA ARG A 168 10.49 -11.63 -6.08
C ARG A 168 9.28 -12.36 -5.55
N VAL A 169 8.28 -11.60 -5.17
CA VAL A 169 6.97 -12.09 -4.75
C VAL A 169 5.87 -11.47 -5.60
N CYS A 170 4.81 -12.25 -5.83
CA CYS A 170 3.65 -11.84 -6.60
C CYS A 170 2.39 -12.13 -5.78
N CYS A 171 1.61 -11.11 -5.45
CA CYS A 171 0.28 -11.20 -4.85
C CYS A 171 -0.42 -9.84 -4.94
N ALA A 172 -1.68 -9.77 -4.52
CA ALA A 172 -2.36 -8.49 -4.32
C ALA A 172 -1.89 -7.80 -3.04
N ALA A 173 -2.20 -6.52 -2.92
CA ALA A 173 -1.96 -5.69 -1.73
C ALA A 173 -0.48 -5.55 -1.34
N LEU A 174 0.46 -5.70 -2.29
CA LEU A 174 1.84 -5.26 -2.09
C LEU A 174 1.92 -3.74 -2.07
N ASP A 175 0.99 -3.10 -2.72
CA ASP A 175 0.59 -1.70 -2.63
C ASP A 175 -0.31 -1.51 -1.40
N ASP A 176 0.11 -0.85 -0.28
CA ASP A 176 1.52 -0.55 0.06
C ASP A 176 1.96 -1.35 1.30
N ARG A 177 1.54 -2.62 1.40
CA ARG A 177 2.00 -3.52 2.47
C ARG A 177 3.51 -3.77 2.39
N ALA A 178 4.12 -3.55 1.22
CA ALA A 178 5.55 -3.57 1.02
C ALA A 178 6.23 -2.41 1.77
N GLY A 179 5.66 -1.20 1.73
CA GLY A 179 6.14 -0.05 2.50
C GLY A 179 5.98 -0.24 4.00
N VAL A 180 4.84 -0.78 4.46
CA VAL A 180 4.65 -1.16 5.87
C VAL A 180 5.75 -2.12 6.31
N ALA A 181 6.07 -3.14 5.52
CA ALA A 181 7.14 -4.09 5.81
C ALA A 181 8.53 -3.42 5.81
N ALA A 182 8.78 -2.47 4.89
CA ALA A 182 10.03 -1.70 4.86
C ALA A 182 10.22 -0.86 6.12
N ILE A 183 9.16 -0.22 6.63
CA ILE A 183 9.22 0.54 7.89
C ILE A 183 9.49 -0.39 9.08
N LEU A 184 8.80 -1.52 9.20
CA LEU A 184 9.06 -2.51 10.25
C LEU A 184 10.51 -3.03 10.18
N ARG A 185 11.04 -3.26 8.98
CA ARG A 185 12.44 -3.66 8.77
C ARG A 185 13.41 -2.54 9.14
N CYS A 186 13.09 -1.29 8.85
CA CYS A 186 13.85 -0.12 9.28
C CYS A 186 13.97 -0.08 10.81
N LEU A 187 12.87 -0.26 11.55
CA LEU A 187 12.85 -0.30 13.01
C LEU A 187 13.70 -1.45 13.55
N GLU A 188 13.66 -2.63 12.94
CA GLU A 188 14.54 -3.75 13.32
C GLU A 188 16.02 -3.42 13.12
N LEU A 189 16.39 -2.72 12.04
CA LEU A 189 17.75 -2.26 11.77
C LEU A 189 18.23 -1.20 12.76
N LEU A 190 17.32 -0.44 13.35
CA LEU A 190 17.61 0.58 14.38
C LEU A 190 17.66 0.02 15.79
N LYS A 191 17.15 -1.19 16.02
CA LYS A 191 17.05 -1.79 17.35
C LYS A 191 18.42 -1.85 18.04
N GLY A 192 18.48 -1.32 19.25
CA GLY A 192 19.71 -1.24 20.06
C GLY A 192 20.73 -0.19 19.61
N LYS A 193 20.40 0.63 18.61
CA LYS A 193 21.22 1.77 18.18
C LYS A 193 20.71 3.06 18.83
N ASN A 194 21.66 3.88 19.32
CA ASN A 194 21.32 5.24 19.74
C ASN A 194 21.29 6.14 18.49
N HIS A 195 20.11 6.46 17.99
CA HIS A 195 19.93 7.32 16.82
C HIS A 195 19.57 8.77 17.16
N GLY A 196 19.23 9.08 18.41
CA GLY A 196 18.99 10.47 18.85
C GLY A 196 17.73 11.15 18.27
N CYS A 197 16.92 10.47 17.48
CA CYS A 197 15.69 10.99 16.94
C CYS A 197 14.46 10.48 17.69
N ARG A 198 13.39 11.27 17.73
CA ARG A 198 12.03 10.78 17.98
C ARG A 198 11.46 10.22 16.69
N ILE A 199 10.92 9.01 16.71
CA ILE A 199 10.35 8.36 15.55
C ILE A 199 8.86 8.14 15.79
N SER A 200 8.03 8.70 14.94
CA SER A 200 6.63 8.29 14.81
C SER A 200 6.45 7.41 13.58
N VAL A 201 5.56 6.44 13.68
CA VAL A 201 5.16 5.57 12.57
C VAL A 201 3.66 5.73 12.35
N LEU A 202 3.27 5.88 11.10
CA LEU A 202 1.89 5.93 10.66
C LEU A 202 1.69 4.87 9.58
N PHE A 203 0.90 3.83 9.88
CA PHE A 203 0.37 2.99 8.83
C PHE A 203 -1.04 3.50 8.52
N SER A 204 -1.10 4.39 7.56
CA SER A 204 -2.26 5.21 7.27
C SER A 204 -3.38 4.45 6.55
N SER A 205 -4.61 4.78 6.90
CA SER A 205 -5.82 4.28 6.24
C SER A 205 -6.24 5.18 5.09
N GLN A 206 -7.05 4.65 4.15
CA GLN A 206 -7.77 5.40 3.12
C GLN A 206 -6.85 6.19 2.15
N GLU A 207 -5.64 5.72 1.88
CA GLU A 207 -4.79 6.31 0.85
C GLU A 207 -5.46 6.21 -0.51
N GLU A 208 -5.92 5.03 -0.88
CA GLU A 208 -6.55 4.67 -2.15
C GLU A 208 -7.85 5.43 -2.45
N THR A 209 -8.39 6.13 -1.44
CA THR A 209 -9.62 6.93 -1.53
C THR A 209 -9.45 8.38 -1.12
N GLY A 210 -8.19 8.88 -1.08
CA GLY A 210 -7.89 10.29 -0.90
C GLY A 210 -7.01 10.67 0.29
N GLY A 211 -6.32 9.71 0.93
CA GLY A 211 -5.26 9.98 1.91
C GLY A 211 -5.73 10.54 3.27
N SER A 212 -6.98 10.29 3.66
CA SER A 212 -7.56 10.87 4.89
C SER A 212 -6.76 10.50 6.15
N GLY A 213 -6.32 9.24 6.24
CA GLY A 213 -5.52 8.75 7.36
C GLY A 213 -4.16 9.45 7.47
N ALA A 214 -3.49 9.64 6.33
CA ALA A 214 -2.20 10.33 6.29
C ALA A 214 -2.31 11.81 6.66
N ILE A 215 -3.34 12.49 6.18
CA ILE A 215 -3.61 13.91 6.51
C ILE A 215 -3.85 14.06 8.02
N ALA A 216 -4.74 13.25 8.59
CA ALA A 216 -5.08 13.32 10.00
C ALA A 216 -3.91 12.88 10.89
N GLY A 217 -3.24 11.79 10.54
CA GLY A 217 -2.09 11.26 11.29
C GLY A 217 -0.88 12.19 11.23
N GLY A 218 -0.58 12.77 10.06
CA GLY A 218 0.47 13.79 9.91
C GLY A 218 0.22 15.04 10.75
N PHE A 219 -1.03 15.51 10.78
CA PHE A 219 -1.44 16.62 11.66
C PHE A 219 -1.27 16.28 13.13
N ALA A 220 -1.71 15.08 13.56
CA ALA A 220 -1.64 14.66 14.96
C ALA A 220 -0.21 14.43 15.43
N ALA A 221 0.66 13.86 14.57
CA ALA A 221 2.06 13.63 14.86
C ALA A 221 2.86 14.95 14.93
N ALA A 222 2.55 15.93 14.07
CA ALA A 222 3.24 17.22 13.97
C ALA A 222 4.77 17.05 13.90
N PRO A 223 5.33 16.28 12.94
CA PRO A 223 6.75 15.99 12.88
C PRO A 223 7.54 17.17 12.29
N ASP A 224 8.86 17.22 12.56
CA ASP A 224 9.78 18.14 11.89
C ASP A 224 10.02 17.73 10.43
N GLU A 225 10.12 16.41 10.20
CA GLU A 225 10.39 15.81 8.90
C GLU A 225 9.56 14.53 8.75
N ALA A 226 9.17 14.18 7.51
CA ALA A 226 8.50 12.94 7.26
C ALA A 226 9.05 12.24 6.01
N ILE A 227 9.01 10.92 6.00
CA ILE A 227 9.29 10.07 4.84
C ILE A 227 8.04 9.23 4.60
N ALA A 228 7.39 9.45 3.45
CA ALA A 228 6.42 8.50 2.94
C ALA A 228 7.17 7.39 2.20
N VAL A 229 6.73 6.16 2.44
CA VAL A 229 7.08 5.01 1.61
C VAL A 229 5.84 4.63 0.85
N ASP A 230 6.00 4.31 -0.43
CA ASP A 230 4.92 3.87 -1.29
C ASP A 230 5.50 2.98 -2.39
N VAL A 231 4.68 2.41 -3.24
CA VAL A 231 5.15 1.73 -4.45
C VAL A 231 5.15 2.68 -5.65
N SER A 232 5.95 2.38 -6.67
CA SER A 232 5.92 3.12 -7.93
C SER A 232 6.21 2.20 -9.11
N PHE A 233 5.99 2.70 -10.32
CA PHE A 233 6.04 1.90 -11.53
C PHE A 233 7.43 1.31 -11.80
N ALA A 234 7.54 -0.03 -11.83
CA ALA A 234 8.68 -0.72 -12.41
C ALA A 234 8.46 -0.97 -13.90
N MET A 235 9.57 -0.97 -14.65
CA MET A 235 9.58 -1.19 -16.10
C MET A 235 8.77 -2.44 -16.49
N ALA A 236 7.79 -2.24 -17.39
CA ALA A 236 6.96 -3.27 -18.00
C ALA A 236 6.69 -2.92 -19.47
N PRO A 237 6.24 -3.88 -20.30
CA PRO A 237 5.88 -3.60 -21.69
C PRO A 237 4.86 -2.47 -21.81
N GLY A 238 5.08 -1.55 -22.73
CA GLY A 238 4.21 -0.39 -22.98
C GLY A 238 4.46 0.83 -22.10
N LEU A 239 5.31 0.74 -21.07
CA LEU A 239 5.65 1.87 -20.22
C LEU A 239 6.88 2.62 -20.75
N LYS A 240 6.93 3.93 -20.51
CA LYS A 240 8.07 4.78 -20.86
C LYS A 240 9.18 4.63 -19.83
N LYS A 241 10.41 4.39 -20.31
CA LYS A 241 11.58 4.14 -19.46
C LYS A 241 11.86 5.26 -18.46
N GLU A 242 11.68 6.49 -18.86
CA GLU A 242 11.90 7.67 -18.03
C GLU A 242 10.90 7.87 -16.89
N LYS A 243 9.83 7.06 -16.88
CA LYS A 243 8.78 7.08 -15.84
C LYS A 243 8.78 5.84 -14.94
N CYS A 244 9.78 4.96 -15.10
CA CYS A 244 9.77 3.69 -14.41
C CYS A 244 11.13 3.38 -13.79
N GLY A 245 11.11 2.85 -12.58
CA GLY A 245 12.25 2.20 -11.98
C GLY A 245 12.49 0.81 -12.55
N LYS A 246 13.60 0.22 -12.18
CA LYS A 246 13.94 -1.16 -12.47
C LYS A 246 13.67 -2.02 -11.25
N LEU A 247 12.90 -3.08 -11.42
CA LEU A 247 12.68 -4.09 -10.38
C LEU A 247 14.02 -4.77 -10.01
N GLY A 248 14.37 -4.78 -8.73
CA GLY A 248 15.69 -5.19 -8.24
C GLY A 248 16.76 -4.11 -8.41
N GLY A 249 16.38 -2.86 -8.66
CA GLY A 249 17.29 -1.72 -8.82
C GLY A 249 17.51 -0.89 -7.56
N GLY A 250 16.87 -1.26 -6.45
CA GLY A 250 16.95 -0.56 -5.18
C GLY A 250 15.85 0.50 -4.99
N ALA A 251 15.95 1.23 -3.89
CA ALA A 251 15.02 2.28 -3.51
C ALA A 251 14.89 3.38 -4.56
N MET A 252 13.68 3.80 -4.90
CA MET A 252 13.44 4.94 -5.79
C MET A 252 13.27 6.20 -4.93
N ILE A 253 14.20 7.14 -5.03
CA ILE A 253 14.17 8.40 -4.28
C ILE A 253 13.38 9.42 -5.09
N GLY A 254 12.30 9.93 -4.50
CA GLY A 254 11.38 10.87 -5.14
C GLY A 254 11.95 12.28 -5.24
N PHE A 255 11.78 12.90 -6.40
CA PHE A 255 12.00 14.32 -6.66
C PHE A 255 10.74 14.91 -7.27
N SER A 256 10.12 15.85 -6.57
CA SER A 256 8.89 16.52 -6.98
C SER A 256 8.89 17.96 -6.46
N PRO A 257 8.16 18.90 -7.09
CA PRO A 257 7.93 20.22 -6.51
C PRO A 257 7.25 20.22 -5.13
N SER A 258 6.55 19.14 -4.78
CA SER A 258 5.90 18.96 -3.48
C SER A 258 6.82 18.33 -2.41
N LEU A 259 8.03 17.90 -2.77
CA LEU A 259 8.99 17.31 -1.84
C LEU A 259 10.13 18.30 -1.50
N ASP A 260 10.74 18.11 -0.33
CA ASP A 260 11.94 18.88 0.04
C ASP A 260 13.15 18.39 -0.77
N TYR A 261 13.59 19.22 -1.71
CA TYR A 261 14.71 18.90 -2.60
C TYR A 261 15.99 18.58 -1.83
N SER A 262 16.27 19.28 -0.72
CA SER A 262 17.48 19.06 0.08
C SER A 262 17.43 17.71 0.78
N MET A 263 16.24 17.28 1.22
CA MET A 263 16.02 15.96 1.81
C MET A 263 16.22 14.86 0.78
N SER A 264 15.65 15.00 -0.44
CA SER A 264 15.87 14.05 -1.53
C SER A 264 17.35 13.90 -1.89
N ARG A 265 18.10 15.02 -1.96
CA ARG A 265 19.55 14.99 -2.20
C ARG A 265 20.33 14.37 -1.05
N THR A 266 19.89 14.57 0.18
CA THR A 266 20.48 13.92 1.36
C THR A 266 20.28 12.41 1.31
N LEU A 267 19.08 11.96 0.97
CA LEU A 267 18.80 10.52 0.78
C LEU A 267 19.69 9.90 -0.31
N GLU A 268 19.89 10.58 -1.46
CA GLU A 268 20.80 10.11 -2.50
C GLU A 268 22.23 9.97 -2.00
N ARG A 269 22.76 11.00 -1.33
CA ARG A 269 24.12 10.98 -0.78
C ARG A 269 24.28 9.86 0.24
N ILE A 270 23.31 9.71 1.16
CA ILE A 270 23.35 8.64 2.18
C ILE A 270 23.33 7.26 1.52
N ALA A 271 22.51 7.05 0.47
CA ALA A 271 22.49 5.79 -0.24
C ALA A 271 23.85 5.48 -0.87
N ASP A 272 24.48 6.45 -1.55
CA ASP A 272 25.78 6.29 -2.18
C ASP A 272 26.89 6.00 -1.17
N GLU A 273 26.95 6.75 -0.06
CA GLU A 273 27.96 6.58 1.01
C GLU A 273 27.85 5.24 1.74
N ASN A 274 26.63 4.67 1.83
CA ASN A 274 26.39 3.39 2.51
C ASN A 274 26.26 2.19 1.54
N GLY A 275 26.51 2.39 0.24
CA GLY A 275 26.41 1.33 -0.77
C GLY A 275 25.00 0.71 -0.84
N ILE A 276 23.96 1.54 -0.69
CA ILE A 276 22.55 1.14 -0.79
C ILE A 276 22.11 1.33 -2.24
N ALA A 277 21.60 0.26 -2.85
CA ALA A 277 21.08 0.35 -4.21
C ALA A 277 19.94 1.35 -4.30
N ARG A 278 20.02 2.27 -5.24
CA ARG A 278 19.04 3.33 -5.40
C ARG A 278 18.78 3.71 -6.86
N GLN A 279 17.66 4.35 -7.09
CA GLN A 279 17.24 4.95 -8.34
C GLN A 279 16.62 6.32 -8.04
N SER A 280 16.49 7.20 -9.03
CA SER A 280 15.79 8.48 -8.88
C SER A 280 14.43 8.39 -9.57
N GLU A 281 13.39 8.93 -8.92
CA GLU A 281 12.04 9.05 -9.44
C GLU A 281 11.69 10.52 -9.60
N ILE A 282 11.50 10.97 -10.85
CA ILE A 282 11.26 12.39 -11.16
C ILE A 282 9.80 12.61 -11.50
N MET A 283 9.13 13.42 -10.68
CA MET A 283 7.73 13.80 -10.84
C MET A 283 7.63 15.31 -11.09
N SER A 284 6.71 15.72 -11.97
CA SER A 284 6.56 17.11 -12.37
C SER A 284 5.51 17.91 -11.58
N GLY A 285 4.85 17.27 -10.63
CA GLY A 285 3.76 17.84 -9.84
C GLY A 285 3.56 17.08 -8.53
N SER A 286 2.32 16.77 -8.18
CA SER A 286 2.00 15.88 -7.05
C SER A 286 2.67 14.52 -7.19
N THR A 287 2.89 13.87 -6.06
CA THR A 287 3.49 12.53 -6.01
C THR A 287 2.45 11.45 -6.28
N GLY A 288 1.18 11.72 -5.99
CA GLY A 288 0.10 10.73 -6.02
C GLY A 288 0.19 9.73 -4.88
N THR A 289 0.82 10.13 -3.76
CA THR A 289 1.02 9.33 -2.55
C THR A 289 0.63 10.14 -1.31
N ASN A 290 0.66 9.55 -0.15
CA ASN A 290 0.45 10.22 1.12
C ASN A 290 1.37 11.43 1.39
N ALA A 291 2.51 11.49 0.72
CA ALA A 291 3.42 12.63 0.83
C ALA A 291 2.73 13.95 0.52
N ASP A 292 1.79 13.96 -0.45
CA ASP A 292 1.05 15.17 -0.85
C ASP A 292 0.13 15.69 0.25
N GLY A 293 -0.41 14.79 1.10
CA GLY A 293 -1.26 15.16 2.24
C GLY A 293 -0.45 15.57 3.46
N ILE A 294 0.58 14.78 3.81
CA ILE A 294 1.39 15.01 5.02
C ILE A 294 2.16 16.33 4.92
N GLN A 295 2.72 16.68 3.76
CA GLN A 295 3.47 17.92 3.58
C GLN A 295 2.69 19.18 3.96
N THR A 296 1.36 19.15 3.84
CA THR A 296 0.48 20.28 4.15
C THR A 296 -0.11 20.20 5.56
N ALA A 297 0.26 19.21 6.36
CA ALA A 297 -0.23 19.07 7.74
C ALA A 297 0.29 20.21 8.62
N GLY A 298 -0.58 20.76 9.46
CA GLY A 298 -0.24 21.82 10.40
C GLY A 298 0.29 23.08 9.72
N SER A 299 1.54 23.44 10.02
CA SER A 299 2.27 24.56 9.40
C SER A 299 3.12 24.17 8.21
N GLY A 300 3.02 22.92 7.77
CA GLY A 300 3.85 22.30 6.75
C GLY A 300 4.94 21.39 7.35
N VAL A 301 5.24 20.29 6.65
CA VAL A 301 6.22 19.28 7.04
C VAL A 301 7.26 19.12 5.94
N ARG A 302 8.55 19.06 6.29
CA ARG A 302 9.62 18.72 5.34
C ARG A 302 9.46 17.27 4.90
N MET A 303 9.19 17.04 3.61
CA MET A 303 8.71 15.77 3.10
C MET A 303 9.69 15.11 2.15
N GLY A 304 10.05 13.84 2.42
CA GLY A 304 10.74 12.94 1.51
C GLY A 304 9.82 11.81 1.06
N LEU A 305 10.11 11.24 -0.12
CA LEU A 305 9.44 10.06 -0.65
C LEU A 305 10.48 9.02 -1.07
N ILE A 306 10.26 7.78 -0.67
CA ILE A 306 11.06 6.64 -1.12
C ILE A 306 10.11 5.58 -1.63
N SER A 307 10.15 5.29 -2.93
CA SER A 307 9.22 4.35 -3.55
C SER A 307 9.87 2.98 -3.78
N ILE A 308 9.06 1.93 -3.72
CA ILE A 308 9.41 0.55 -4.05
C ILE A 308 8.99 0.26 -5.49
N PRO A 309 9.92 -0.15 -6.40
CA PRO A 309 9.53 -0.51 -7.75
C PRO A 309 8.53 -1.66 -7.76
N GLN A 310 7.38 -1.49 -8.41
CA GLN A 310 6.31 -2.49 -8.50
C GLN A 310 5.81 -2.65 -9.92
N ARG A 311 5.46 -3.88 -10.33
CA ARG A 311 4.73 -4.18 -11.56
C ARG A 311 3.30 -4.55 -11.27
N ASN A 312 2.43 -4.34 -12.26
CA ASN A 312 1.01 -4.69 -12.21
C ASN A 312 0.26 -4.07 -11.01
N MET A 313 0.62 -2.84 -10.63
CA MET A 313 -0.06 -2.08 -9.58
C MET A 313 -1.58 -2.14 -9.75
N HIS A 314 -2.32 -2.21 -8.65
CA HIS A 314 -3.77 -2.25 -8.61
C HIS A 314 -4.40 -3.49 -9.30
N THR A 315 -3.73 -4.65 -9.21
CA THR A 315 -4.25 -5.93 -9.70
C THR A 315 -4.10 -7.04 -8.65
N ALA A 316 -4.62 -8.23 -8.96
CA ALA A 316 -4.41 -9.43 -8.13
C ALA A 316 -2.97 -10.00 -8.21
N ALA A 317 -2.11 -9.45 -9.09
CA ALA A 317 -0.79 -10.00 -9.42
C ALA A 317 0.32 -8.93 -9.42
N GLU A 318 0.35 -8.13 -8.37
CA GLU A 318 1.40 -7.15 -8.12
C GLU A 318 2.73 -7.87 -7.86
N ILE A 319 3.84 -7.30 -8.33
CA ILE A 319 5.17 -7.91 -8.21
C ILE A 319 6.15 -6.90 -7.66
N VAL A 320 6.83 -7.27 -6.56
CA VAL A 320 7.96 -6.52 -5.99
C VAL A 320 9.19 -7.43 -5.84
N ASP A 321 10.36 -6.81 -5.67
CA ASP A 321 11.61 -7.49 -5.33
C ASP A 321 11.95 -7.19 -3.86
N LEU A 322 12.18 -8.22 -3.06
CA LEU A 322 12.47 -8.07 -1.62
C LEU A 322 13.78 -7.29 -1.37
N ASN A 323 14.73 -7.30 -2.32
CA ASN A 323 15.94 -6.49 -2.22
C ASN A 323 15.64 -4.99 -2.34
N ASP A 324 14.59 -4.60 -3.09
CA ASP A 324 14.17 -3.21 -3.17
C ASP A 324 13.57 -2.75 -1.83
N ILE A 325 12.74 -3.58 -1.20
CA ILE A 325 12.18 -3.33 0.14
C ILE A 325 13.29 -3.21 1.20
N GLU A 326 14.27 -4.12 1.18
CA GLU A 326 15.44 -4.05 2.08
C GLU A 326 16.26 -2.77 1.83
N SER A 327 16.40 -2.33 0.58
CA SER A 327 17.11 -1.09 0.24
C SER A 327 16.39 0.14 0.80
N VAL A 328 15.05 0.19 0.70
CA VAL A 328 14.22 1.25 1.30
C VAL A 328 14.38 1.26 2.82
N ALA A 329 14.27 0.11 3.48
CA ALA A 329 14.45 -0.01 4.94
C ALA A 329 15.84 0.47 5.40
N ARG A 330 16.89 0.06 4.70
CA ARG A 330 18.28 0.46 5.00
C ARG A 330 18.49 1.95 4.80
N LEU A 331 17.89 2.53 3.75
CA LEU A 331 18.00 3.96 3.47
C LEU A 331 17.33 4.80 4.57
N MET A 332 16.12 4.44 4.99
CA MET A 332 15.43 5.10 6.10
C MET A 332 16.25 4.99 7.40
N ALA A 333 16.77 3.80 7.73
CA ALA A 333 17.57 3.60 8.94
C ALA A 333 18.87 4.43 8.92
N ALA A 334 19.54 4.51 7.77
CA ALA A 334 20.75 5.32 7.63
C ALA A 334 20.45 6.83 7.74
N TYR A 335 19.34 7.28 7.15
CA TYR A 335 18.86 8.65 7.27
C TYR A 335 18.61 9.03 8.74
N ILE A 336 17.85 8.21 9.47
CA ILE A 336 17.54 8.45 10.88
C ILE A 336 18.82 8.52 11.73
N ILE A 337 19.78 7.62 11.52
CA ILE A 337 21.05 7.62 12.24
C ILE A 337 21.85 8.90 11.96
N GLU A 338 21.84 9.39 10.73
CA GLU A 338 22.55 10.64 10.39
C GLU A 338 21.86 11.85 11.00
N ARG A 339 20.52 11.93 10.93
CA ARG A 339 19.75 13.06 11.47
C ARG A 339 19.90 13.21 12.98
N GLY A 340 20.03 12.12 13.71
CA GLY A 340 20.22 12.17 15.15
C GLY A 340 21.65 12.52 15.60
N ARG A 341 22.61 12.65 14.66
CA ARG A 341 23.97 13.11 14.94
C ARG A 341 24.17 14.61 14.63
N ALA A 342 23.24 15.20 13.88
CA ALA A 342 23.27 16.59 13.46
C ALA A 342 22.67 17.50 14.54
#